data_47cf86ec0598b3e22f0a99ca457c558c
#
_entry.id   47cf86ec0598b3e22f0a99ca457c558c
#
_cell.length_a   1.000
_cell.length_b   1.000
_cell.length_c   1.000
_cell.angle_alpha   90.00
_cell.angle_beta   90.00
_cell.angle_gamma   90.00
#
_symmetry.space_group_name_H-M   'P 1'
#
loop_
_entity.id
_entity.type
_entity.pdbx_description
1 polymer ?
#
loop_
_entity_poly.entity_id
_entity_poly.type
_entity_poly.pdbx_seq_one_letter_code
_entity_poly.pdbx_strand_id
1 'polypeptide(L)'
;HAGIRAILCLETSDRRGQKAMMRQVEENVSFWEQHRKNPFLAGMFGLHANITLSAETLSFISRSKPKEMPIHAHCGEASVDLDFCRAEGFAGPVDRFSSFGLIDGDSFLIHCVHLGEEDYRILKETGAVVVLNPESNANNRVGLPGRERLPGHILGTDGMTGDILSALRSYYLLGEGNKEPFPRMEDMMFRRPAKILSRRLPGVFGFHPGAAADIAVLDYVPLSPIRESNLLGHLLFGAKGGRAYLTAVNGRILWMKGEFPEHDILTLRREAQRSARKLANRFQSR
;
A
#
# COMPACT_ATOMS: atom_id res chain seq x y z
N HIS A 1 11.86 8.95 14.31
CA HIS A 1 12.04 8.58 12.88
C HIS A 1 12.88 7.31 12.80
N ALA A 2 12.30 6.21 12.30
CA ALA A 2 13.00 4.91 12.26
C ALA A 2 14.06 4.78 11.13
N GLY A 3 14.25 5.85 10.34
CA GLY A 3 15.20 5.84 9.22
C GLY A 3 14.71 5.19 7.92
N ILE A 4 13.49 4.64 7.89
CA ILE A 4 12.88 4.08 6.68
C ILE A 4 12.29 5.16 5.79
N ARG A 5 12.14 4.86 4.50
CA ARG A 5 11.34 5.69 3.60
C ARG A 5 9.87 5.30 3.72
N ALA A 6 8.99 6.29 3.64
CA ALA A 6 7.56 6.07 3.73
C ALA A 6 6.76 7.06 2.88
N ILE A 7 5.67 6.59 2.30
CA ILE A 7 4.60 7.41 1.73
C ILE A 7 3.42 7.25 2.67
N LEU A 8 2.98 8.33 3.31
CA LEU A 8 2.00 8.31 4.38
C LEU A 8 0.75 9.10 4.01
N CYS A 9 -0.38 8.69 4.56
CA CYS A 9 -1.65 9.41 4.48
C CYS A 9 -2.46 9.18 5.75
N LEU A 10 -3.39 10.10 6.04
CA LEU A 10 -4.39 9.93 7.09
C LEU A 10 -5.73 9.57 6.46
N GLU A 11 -6.34 8.51 6.91
CA GLU A 11 -7.66 8.08 6.45
C GLU A 11 -8.73 9.14 6.74
N THR A 12 -9.40 9.63 5.68
CA THR A 12 -10.50 10.58 5.74
C THR A 12 -11.83 9.84 5.55
N SER A 13 -12.82 10.11 6.41
CA SER A 13 -14.17 9.56 6.31
C SER A 13 -15.20 10.39 7.09
N ASP A 14 -16.49 10.20 6.78
CA ASP A 14 -17.60 10.90 7.46
C ASP A 14 -18.00 10.24 8.79
N ARG A 15 -17.44 9.08 9.13
CA ARG A 15 -17.83 8.27 10.31
C ARG A 15 -17.78 9.00 11.64
N ARG A 16 -16.96 10.06 11.75
CA ARG A 16 -16.81 10.85 12.98
C ARG A 16 -17.39 12.26 12.85
N GLY A 17 -18.20 12.49 11.81
CA GLY A 17 -18.87 13.74 11.51
C GLY A 17 -17.97 14.78 10.82
N GLN A 18 -18.61 15.81 10.30
CA GLN A 18 -18.02 16.83 9.43
C GLN A 18 -16.78 17.53 10.03
N LYS A 19 -16.85 17.90 11.32
CA LYS A 19 -15.70 18.56 12.00
C LYS A 19 -14.45 17.68 12.05
N ALA A 20 -14.61 16.37 12.22
CA ALA A 20 -13.49 15.42 12.19
C ALA A 20 -12.97 15.23 10.77
N MET A 21 -13.85 15.10 9.79
CA MET A 21 -13.51 15.00 8.37
C MET A 21 -12.70 16.21 7.91
N MET A 22 -13.13 17.44 8.21
CA MET A 22 -12.40 18.65 7.83
C MET A 22 -10.97 18.67 8.41
N ARG A 23 -10.79 18.29 9.68
CA ARG A 23 -9.44 18.18 10.27
C ARG A 23 -8.58 17.13 9.59
N GLN A 24 -9.15 15.99 9.19
CA GLN A 24 -8.43 14.96 8.45
C GLN A 24 -7.98 15.47 7.07
N VAL A 25 -8.81 16.28 6.40
CA VAL A 25 -8.44 16.94 5.14
C VAL A 25 -7.26 17.89 5.34
N GLU A 26 -7.35 18.78 6.33
CA GLU A 26 -6.29 19.75 6.66
C GLU A 26 -4.97 19.04 7.01
N GLU A 27 -5.03 17.95 7.78
CA GLU A 27 -3.85 17.19 8.19
C GLU A 27 -3.17 16.50 7.00
N ASN A 28 -3.94 15.88 6.08
CA ASN A 28 -3.39 15.30 4.86
C ASN A 28 -2.67 16.34 4.00
N VAL A 29 -3.31 17.48 3.75
CA VAL A 29 -2.74 18.56 2.92
C VAL A 29 -1.49 19.14 3.58
N SER A 30 -1.56 19.47 4.87
CA SER A 30 -0.44 20.02 5.64
C SER A 30 0.77 19.06 5.65
N PHE A 31 0.52 17.77 5.89
CA PHE A 31 1.59 16.76 5.87
C PHE A 31 2.24 16.68 4.49
N TRP A 32 1.46 16.65 3.41
CA TRP A 32 1.97 16.59 2.05
C TRP A 32 2.83 17.83 1.71
N GLU A 33 2.37 19.03 2.06
CA GLU A 33 3.11 20.27 1.82
C GLU A 33 4.44 20.32 2.58
N GLN A 34 4.43 19.92 3.85
CA GLN A 34 5.63 19.88 4.69
C GLN A 34 6.69 18.91 4.19
N HIS A 35 6.29 17.85 3.48
CA HIS A 35 7.19 16.77 3.08
C HIS A 35 7.47 16.72 1.57
N ARG A 36 7.06 17.71 0.78
CA ARG A 36 7.25 17.73 -0.69
C ARG A 36 8.70 17.51 -1.15
N LYS A 37 9.68 17.89 -0.37
CA LYS A 37 11.12 17.77 -0.68
C LYS A 37 11.87 16.87 0.31
N ASN A 38 11.15 16.15 1.16
CA ASN A 38 11.77 15.27 2.14
C ASN A 38 12.29 14.01 1.45
N PRO A 39 13.56 13.60 1.64
CA PRO A 39 14.13 12.43 0.98
C PRO A 39 13.63 11.10 1.53
N PHE A 40 12.97 11.10 2.69
CA PHE A 40 12.48 9.89 3.36
C PHE A 40 10.96 9.82 3.46
N LEU A 41 10.26 10.95 3.42
CA LEU A 41 8.82 11.01 3.63
C LEU A 41 8.12 11.70 2.47
N ALA A 42 7.02 11.12 2.01
CA ALA A 42 6.10 11.74 1.08
C ALA A 42 4.65 11.59 1.59
N GLY A 43 3.77 12.48 1.17
CA GLY A 43 2.35 12.45 1.50
C GLY A 43 1.49 11.97 0.33
N MET A 44 0.37 11.32 0.64
CA MET A 44 -0.77 11.11 -0.23
C MET A 44 -2.04 11.54 0.50
N PHE A 45 -3.14 11.77 -0.22
CA PHE A 45 -4.41 12.07 0.39
C PHE A 45 -5.14 10.76 0.73
N GLY A 46 -5.27 10.44 2.01
CA GLY A 46 -5.91 9.23 2.48
C GLY A 46 -7.44 9.33 2.47
N LEU A 47 -8.09 8.36 1.82
CA LEU A 47 -9.53 8.14 1.87
C LEU A 47 -9.82 6.75 2.43
N HIS A 48 -10.92 6.62 3.16
CA HIS A 48 -11.45 5.30 3.50
C HIS A 48 -12.10 4.64 2.27
N ALA A 49 -13.26 4.04 2.36
CA ALA A 49 -13.99 3.44 1.25
C ALA A 49 -15.18 4.31 0.83
N ASN A 50 -15.69 4.13 -0.39
CA ASN A 50 -16.81 4.89 -0.92
C ASN A 50 -18.03 4.93 0.00
N ILE A 51 -18.38 3.80 0.62
CA ILE A 51 -19.52 3.67 1.56
C ILE A 51 -19.43 4.59 2.80
N THR A 52 -18.28 5.20 3.05
CA THR A 52 -18.05 6.07 4.22
C THR A 52 -17.81 7.52 3.85
N LEU A 53 -18.03 7.88 2.59
CA LEU A 53 -17.77 9.18 2.03
C LEU A 53 -18.99 9.66 1.25
N SER A 54 -19.64 10.73 1.73
CA SER A 54 -20.75 11.35 1.02
C SER A 54 -20.29 12.07 -0.25
N ALA A 55 -21.21 12.37 -1.16
CA ALA A 55 -20.93 13.15 -2.36
C ALA A 55 -20.45 14.58 -2.02
N GLU A 56 -21.01 15.17 -0.95
CA GLU A 56 -20.59 16.47 -0.42
C GLU A 56 -19.14 16.44 0.05
N THR A 57 -18.76 15.39 0.77
CA THR A 57 -17.38 15.21 1.26
C THR A 57 -16.41 15.01 0.09
N LEU A 58 -16.72 14.17 -0.89
CA LEU A 58 -15.89 14.00 -2.07
C LEU A 58 -15.74 15.30 -2.87
N SER A 59 -16.84 16.06 -3.04
CA SER A 59 -16.81 17.38 -3.67
C SER A 59 -15.96 18.39 -2.89
N PHE A 60 -16.03 18.37 -1.55
CA PHE A 60 -15.20 19.22 -0.70
C PHE A 60 -13.71 18.85 -0.83
N ILE A 61 -13.37 17.57 -0.77
CA ILE A 61 -12.01 17.08 -0.94
C ILE A 61 -11.45 17.44 -2.32
N SER A 62 -12.22 17.24 -3.38
CA SER A 62 -11.83 17.58 -4.76
C SER A 62 -11.43 19.07 -4.91
N ARG A 63 -12.10 19.98 -4.20
CA ARG A 63 -11.76 21.40 -4.20
C ARG A 63 -10.62 21.79 -3.26
N SER A 64 -10.46 21.06 -2.16
CA SER A 64 -9.49 21.39 -1.09
C SER A 64 -8.13 20.75 -1.30
N LYS A 65 -8.08 19.59 -1.96
CA LYS A 65 -6.86 18.84 -2.22
C LYS A 65 -6.03 19.52 -3.33
N PRO A 66 -4.71 19.72 -3.15
CA PRO A 66 -3.83 20.11 -4.26
C PRO A 66 -3.96 19.14 -5.44
N LYS A 67 -3.98 19.65 -6.67
CA LYS A 67 -4.20 18.84 -7.87
C LYS A 67 -3.15 17.73 -8.02
N GLU A 68 -1.89 18.03 -7.67
CA GLU A 68 -0.75 17.11 -7.78
C GLU A 68 -0.67 16.09 -6.65
N MET A 69 -1.53 16.21 -5.65
CA MET A 69 -1.56 15.27 -4.52
C MET A 69 -2.46 14.08 -4.87
N PRO A 70 -1.92 12.87 -5.12
CA PRO A 70 -2.74 11.72 -5.44
C PRO A 70 -3.45 11.16 -4.21
N ILE A 71 -4.49 10.38 -4.44
CA ILE A 71 -5.23 9.70 -3.37
C ILE A 71 -4.66 8.31 -3.07
N HIS A 72 -4.90 7.84 -1.86
CA HIS A 72 -4.76 6.45 -1.40
C HIS A 72 -6.09 6.04 -0.77
N ALA A 73 -6.83 5.12 -1.38
CA ALA A 73 -8.19 4.79 -1.00
C ALA A 73 -8.47 3.29 -1.04
N HIS A 74 -9.24 2.75 -0.08
CA HIS A 74 -9.87 1.45 -0.26
C HIS A 74 -10.92 1.54 -1.37
N CYS A 75 -10.93 0.59 -2.26
CA CYS A 75 -11.75 0.63 -3.47
C CYS A 75 -12.26 -0.78 -3.79
N GLY A 76 -13.58 -0.98 -3.68
CA GLY A 76 -14.20 -2.24 -4.01
C GLY A 76 -13.65 -3.44 -3.23
N GLU A 77 -13.34 -3.31 -1.95
CA GLU A 77 -12.88 -4.43 -1.13
C GLU A 77 -13.98 -5.47 -0.97
N ALA A 78 -15.17 -5.06 -0.56
CA ALA A 78 -16.34 -5.92 -0.43
C ALA A 78 -17.43 -5.51 -1.44
N SER A 79 -18.35 -6.43 -1.76
CA SER A 79 -19.45 -6.17 -2.71
C SER A 79 -20.30 -4.97 -2.31
N VAL A 80 -20.45 -4.72 -1.01
CA VAL A 80 -21.22 -3.58 -0.49
C VAL A 80 -20.72 -2.23 -0.99
N ASP A 81 -19.40 -2.08 -1.27
CA ASP A 81 -18.84 -0.84 -1.82
C ASP A 81 -19.28 -0.63 -3.28
N LEU A 82 -19.30 -1.71 -4.08
CA LEU A 82 -19.80 -1.69 -5.45
C LEU A 82 -21.32 -1.43 -5.48
N ASP A 83 -22.07 -2.13 -4.62
CA ASP A 83 -23.52 -2.01 -4.56
C ASP A 83 -23.95 -0.59 -4.13
N PHE A 84 -23.24 -0.01 -3.16
CA PHE A 84 -23.43 1.38 -2.74
C PHE A 84 -23.17 2.35 -3.91
N CYS A 85 -22.06 2.23 -4.62
CA CYS A 85 -21.75 3.11 -5.75
C CYS A 85 -22.83 3.01 -6.85
N ARG A 86 -23.32 1.81 -7.14
CA ARG A 86 -24.41 1.60 -8.11
C ARG A 86 -25.72 2.23 -7.65
N ALA A 87 -26.07 2.12 -6.39
CA ALA A 87 -27.26 2.77 -5.81
C ALA A 87 -27.17 4.31 -5.91
N GLU A 88 -25.96 4.88 -5.82
CA GLU A 88 -25.69 6.30 -6.02
C GLU A 88 -25.62 6.73 -7.51
N GLY A 89 -25.84 5.81 -8.45
CA GLY A 89 -25.86 6.07 -9.89
C GLY A 89 -24.51 5.99 -10.60
N PHE A 90 -23.49 5.45 -9.98
CA PHE A 90 -22.16 5.23 -10.57
C PHE A 90 -22.02 3.78 -11.07
N ALA A 91 -21.16 3.58 -12.08
CA ALA A 91 -20.92 2.24 -12.60
C ALA A 91 -20.13 1.34 -11.63
N GLY A 92 -19.34 1.95 -10.74
CA GLY A 92 -18.57 1.25 -9.73
C GLY A 92 -17.72 2.17 -8.84
N PRO A 93 -16.91 1.57 -7.95
CA PRO A 93 -16.15 2.33 -6.95
C PRO A 93 -15.03 3.21 -7.53
N VAL A 94 -14.39 2.80 -8.63
CA VAL A 94 -13.39 3.63 -9.32
C VAL A 94 -14.06 4.76 -10.08
N ASP A 95 -15.16 4.46 -10.77
CA ASP A 95 -15.97 5.45 -11.49
C ASP A 95 -16.44 6.58 -10.56
N ARG A 96 -16.91 6.22 -9.37
CA ARG A 96 -17.32 7.22 -8.38
C ARG A 96 -16.19 8.17 -8.01
N PHE A 97 -15.01 7.69 -7.60
CA PHE A 97 -13.87 8.56 -7.31
C PHE A 97 -13.41 9.36 -8.53
N SER A 98 -13.43 8.76 -9.71
CA SER A 98 -13.06 9.43 -10.98
C SER A 98 -14.03 10.57 -11.32
N SER A 99 -15.32 10.39 -11.10
CA SER A 99 -16.36 11.41 -11.35
C SER A 99 -16.20 12.66 -10.48
N PHE A 100 -15.55 12.53 -9.31
CA PHE A 100 -15.16 13.67 -8.48
C PHE A 100 -13.76 14.24 -8.82
N GLY A 101 -13.10 13.75 -9.88
CA GLY A 101 -11.76 14.19 -10.30
C GLY A 101 -10.65 13.85 -9.32
N LEU A 102 -10.79 12.75 -8.58
CA LEU A 102 -9.85 12.37 -7.52
C LEU A 102 -8.77 11.39 -7.97
N ILE A 103 -8.95 10.71 -9.12
CA ILE A 103 -8.03 9.68 -9.60
C ILE A 103 -7.07 10.25 -10.65
N ASP A 104 -5.80 9.90 -10.49
CA ASP A 104 -4.73 10.12 -11.46
C ASP A 104 -3.80 8.90 -11.55
N GLY A 105 -2.78 8.94 -12.42
CA GLY A 105 -1.85 7.83 -12.62
C GLY A 105 -0.94 7.52 -11.43
N ASP A 106 -0.95 8.33 -10.40
CA ASP A 106 -0.18 8.17 -9.17
C ASP A 106 -1.05 7.82 -7.95
N SER A 107 -2.37 7.77 -8.13
CA SER A 107 -3.34 7.38 -7.11
C SER A 107 -3.27 5.88 -6.81
N PHE A 108 -3.40 5.50 -5.54
CA PHE A 108 -3.40 4.11 -5.08
C PHE A 108 -4.84 3.68 -4.76
N LEU A 109 -5.31 2.66 -5.45
CA LEU A 109 -6.60 2.03 -5.23
C LEU A 109 -6.40 0.63 -4.66
N ILE A 110 -6.81 0.46 -3.42
CA ILE A 110 -6.47 -0.70 -2.61
C ILE A 110 -7.58 -1.75 -2.71
N HIS A 111 -7.20 -3.02 -2.79
CA HIS A 111 -8.01 -4.23 -2.97
C HIS A 111 -8.55 -4.43 -4.38
N CYS A 112 -9.42 -3.59 -4.89
CA CYS A 112 -10.03 -3.70 -6.23
C CYS A 112 -10.61 -5.09 -6.54
N VAL A 113 -11.29 -5.70 -5.57
CA VAL A 113 -11.89 -7.04 -5.69
C VAL A 113 -13.22 -6.98 -6.45
N HIS A 114 -14.11 -6.08 -6.03
CA HIS A 114 -15.45 -5.92 -6.59
C HIS A 114 -15.51 -4.64 -7.44
N LEU A 115 -15.31 -4.81 -8.74
CA LEU A 115 -15.30 -3.72 -9.72
C LEU A 115 -16.38 -3.92 -10.77
N GLY A 116 -16.92 -2.82 -11.29
CA GLY A 116 -17.77 -2.79 -12.49
C GLY A 116 -16.93 -2.77 -13.77
N GLU A 117 -17.57 -2.98 -14.94
CA GLU A 117 -16.91 -2.97 -16.24
C GLU A 117 -16.20 -1.63 -16.51
N GLU A 118 -16.85 -0.54 -16.19
CA GLU A 118 -16.33 0.82 -16.39
C GLU A 118 -15.09 1.10 -15.53
N ASP A 119 -15.03 0.52 -14.31
CA ASP A 119 -13.87 0.68 -13.42
C ASP A 119 -12.58 0.18 -14.08
N TYR A 120 -12.63 -0.96 -14.78
CA TYR A 120 -11.46 -1.49 -15.50
C TYR A 120 -11.01 -0.58 -16.65
N ARG A 121 -11.98 0.07 -17.34
CA ARG A 121 -11.67 1.04 -18.39
C ARG A 121 -10.96 2.27 -17.79
N ILE A 122 -11.50 2.82 -16.72
CA ILE A 122 -10.93 3.99 -16.03
C ILE A 122 -9.52 3.68 -15.49
N LEU A 123 -9.32 2.51 -14.87
CA LEU A 123 -7.99 2.07 -14.39
C LEU A 123 -6.97 2.01 -15.52
N LYS A 124 -7.37 1.54 -16.70
CA LYS A 124 -6.50 1.46 -17.87
C LYS A 124 -6.16 2.85 -18.43
N GLU A 125 -7.13 3.75 -18.47
CA GLU A 125 -6.96 5.12 -19.00
C GLU A 125 -6.15 6.02 -18.07
N THR A 126 -6.43 5.97 -16.77
CA THR A 126 -5.73 6.82 -15.79
C THR A 126 -4.34 6.28 -15.44
N GLY A 127 -4.13 4.97 -15.55
CA GLY A 127 -2.93 4.33 -15.08
C GLY A 127 -2.76 4.31 -13.56
N ALA A 128 -3.86 4.50 -12.80
CA ALA A 128 -3.86 4.44 -11.34
C ALA A 128 -3.29 3.11 -10.85
N VAL A 129 -2.61 3.16 -9.71
CA VAL A 129 -1.91 2.02 -9.13
C VAL A 129 -2.88 1.17 -8.32
N VAL A 130 -3.12 -0.05 -8.76
CA VAL A 130 -3.88 -1.04 -7.99
C VAL A 130 -2.95 -1.73 -7.00
N VAL A 131 -3.36 -1.83 -5.74
CA VAL A 131 -2.63 -2.52 -4.67
C VAL A 131 -3.44 -3.71 -4.19
N LEU A 132 -2.93 -4.92 -4.38
CA LEU A 132 -3.61 -6.14 -3.97
C LEU A 132 -3.11 -6.62 -2.60
N ASN A 133 -4.04 -6.97 -1.72
CA ASN A 133 -3.78 -7.47 -0.38
C ASN A 133 -4.27 -8.91 -0.23
N PRO A 134 -3.60 -9.92 -0.80
CA PRO A 134 -4.13 -11.27 -0.90
C PRO A 134 -4.43 -11.93 0.45
N GLU A 135 -3.60 -11.69 1.46
CA GLU A 135 -3.80 -12.25 2.81
C GLU A 135 -5.01 -11.63 3.51
N SER A 136 -5.14 -10.29 3.44
CA SER A 136 -6.29 -9.59 4.01
C SER A 136 -7.59 -9.98 3.31
N ASN A 137 -7.59 -10.01 1.98
CA ASN A 137 -8.76 -10.40 1.21
C ASN A 137 -9.22 -11.83 1.56
N ALA A 138 -8.28 -12.77 1.71
CA ALA A 138 -8.58 -14.14 2.12
C ALA A 138 -9.10 -14.21 3.56
N ASN A 139 -8.46 -13.48 4.50
CA ASN A 139 -8.90 -13.40 5.89
C ASN A 139 -10.33 -12.83 6.02
N ASN A 140 -10.62 -11.77 5.28
CA ASN A 140 -11.92 -11.09 5.29
C ASN A 140 -12.98 -11.80 4.43
N ARG A 141 -12.59 -12.85 3.69
CA ARG A 141 -13.46 -13.63 2.80
C ARG A 141 -14.17 -12.78 1.75
N VAL A 142 -13.52 -11.73 1.28
CA VAL A 142 -14.08 -10.82 0.28
C VAL A 142 -13.88 -11.29 -1.17
N GLY A 143 -13.09 -12.33 -1.38
CA GLY A 143 -12.79 -12.88 -2.70
C GLY A 143 -11.43 -12.41 -3.24
N LEU A 144 -11.22 -12.64 -4.51
CA LEU A 144 -9.99 -12.27 -5.23
C LEU A 144 -10.33 -11.38 -6.43
N PRO A 145 -9.49 -10.39 -6.75
CA PRO A 145 -9.71 -9.54 -7.92
C PRO A 145 -9.52 -10.32 -9.23
N GLY A 146 -10.17 -9.87 -10.29
CA GLY A 146 -9.95 -10.36 -11.66
C GLY A 146 -8.61 -9.86 -12.20
N ARG A 147 -7.51 -10.48 -11.79
CA ARG A 147 -6.13 -10.03 -12.04
C ARG A 147 -5.78 -9.84 -13.50
N GLU A 148 -6.32 -10.70 -14.37
CA GLU A 148 -6.11 -10.68 -15.82
C GLU A 148 -6.70 -9.43 -16.47
N ARG A 149 -7.67 -8.80 -15.82
CA ARG A 149 -8.35 -7.58 -16.30
C ARG A 149 -7.68 -6.29 -15.81
N LEU A 150 -6.84 -6.38 -14.77
CA LEU A 150 -6.15 -5.21 -14.23
C LEU A 150 -5.01 -4.78 -15.15
N PRO A 151 -4.83 -3.46 -15.41
CA PRO A 151 -3.75 -2.96 -16.28
C PRO A 151 -2.36 -3.19 -15.68
N GLY A 152 -2.31 -3.46 -14.39
CA GLY A 152 -1.14 -3.78 -13.60
C GLY A 152 -1.40 -3.46 -12.14
N HIS A 153 -0.62 -4.10 -11.26
CA HIS A 153 -0.79 -3.94 -9.82
C HIS A 153 0.52 -4.16 -9.08
N ILE A 154 0.54 -3.81 -7.82
CA ILE A 154 1.58 -4.12 -6.84
C ILE A 154 0.96 -4.87 -5.67
N LEU A 155 1.78 -5.39 -4.76
CA LEU A 155 1.33 -6.05 -3.55
C LEU A 155 1.38 -5.13 -2.35
N GLY A 156 0.43 -5.34 -1.44
CA GLY A 156 0.40 -4.82 -0.09
C GLY A 156 0.15 -5.94 0.92
N THR A 157 0.28 -5.62 2.18
CA THR A 157 0.05 -6.55 3.29
C THR A 157 -1.16 -6.17 4.13
N ASP A 158 -1.72 -4.99 3.91
CA ASP A 158 -2.75 -4.43 4.78
C ASP A 158 -2.30 -4.42 6.26
N GLY A 159 -3.22 -4.47 7.20
CA GLY A 159 -2.96 -4.59 8.63
C GLY A 159 -2.55 -6.00 9.11
N MET A 160 -2.15 -6.90 8.20
CA MET A 160 -1.75 -8.27 8.53
C MET A 160 -0.33 -8.35 9.10
N THR A 161 0.57 -9.04 8.43
CA THR A 161 1.91 -9.35 8.98
C THR A 161 2.99 -8.31 8.68
N GLY A 162 2.81 -7.49 7.63
CA GLY A 162 3.87 -6.64 7.08
C GLY A 162 4.95 -7.43 6.30
N ASP A 163 4.77 -8.73 6.10
CA ASP A 163 5.69 -9.60 5.36
C ASP A 163 5.29 -9.69 3.88
N ILE A 164 5.99 -8.92 3.04
CA ILE A 164 5.70 -8.88 1.61
C ILE A 164 6.01 -10.20 0.88
N LEU A 165 6.91 -11.03 1.40
CA LEU A 165 7.18 -12.35 0.83
C LEU A 165 6.05 -13.33 1.14
N SER A 166 5.43 -13.22 2.31
CA SER A 166 4.21 -13.94 2.64
C SER A 166 3.05 -13.52 1.73
N ALA A 167 2.87 -12.22 1.53
CA ALA A 167 1.87 -11.69 0.60
C ALA A 167 2.11 -12.17 -0.84
N LEU A 168 3.37 -12.20 -1.31
CA LEU A 168 3.74 -12.73 -2.63
C LEU A 168 3.36 -14.20 -2.77
N ARG A 169 3.65 -15.00 -1.75
CA ARG A 169 3.30 -16.41 -1.73
C ARG A 169 1.78 -16.63 -1.74
N SER A 170 1.06 -15.87 -0.90
CA SER A 170 -0.41 -15.90 -0.87
C SER A 170 -1.00 -15.46 -2.20
N TYR A 171 -0.46 -14.45 -2.84
CA TYR A 171 -0.81 -14.04 -4.19
C TYR A 171 -0.66 -15.19 -5.19
N TYR A 172 0.46 -15.91 -5.15
CA TYR A 172 0.73 -17.04 -6.04
C TYR A 172 -0.22 -18.22 -5.78
N LEU A 173 -0.40 -18.61 -4.51
CA LEU A 173 -1.18 -19.81 -4.14
C LEU A 173 -2.70 -19.60 -4.27
N LEU A 174 -3.22 -18.42 -3.94
CA LEU A 174 -4.64 -18.11 -3.99
C LEU A 174 -5.13 -17.75 -5.41
N GLY A 175 -4.23 -17.36 -6.29
CA GLY A 175 -4.56 -17.20 -7.67
C GLY A 175 -4.13 -18.44 -8.44
N GLU A 176 -4.78 -18.94 -9.34
CA GLU A 176 -4.53 -20.15 -10.16
C GLU A 176 -3.04 -20.52 -10.41
N GLY A 177 -2.18 -20.25 -9.46
CA GLY A 177 -0.79 -20.67 -9.26
C GLY A 177 0.08 -20.47 -10.50
N ASN A 178 0.27 -21.54 -11.25
CA ASN A 178 1.15 -21.61 -12.42
C ASN A 178 0.67 -20.83 -13.67
N LYS A 179 -0.52 -20.23 -13.63
CA LYS A 179 -1.02 -19.39 -14.74
C LYS A 179 -0.49 -17.96 -14.68
N GLU A 180 0.05 -17.53 -13.52
CA GLU A 180 0.66 -16.21 -13.42
C GLU A 180 2.12 -16.26 -13.86
N PRO A 181 2.48 -15.61 -14.96
CA PRO A 181 3.86 -15.67 -15.47
C PRO A 181 4.83 -14.94 -14.54
N PHE A 182 5.97 -15.53 -14.25
CA PHE A 182 7.01 -14.93 -13.42
C PHE A 182 7.42 -13.50 -13.81
N PRO A 183 7.58 -13.15 -15.12
CA PRO A 183 7.89 -11.78 -15.51
C PRO A 183 6.88 -10.73 -15.02
N ARG A 184 5.59 -11.09 -14.93
CA ARG A 184 4.56 -10.20 -14.39
C ARG A 184 4.70 -10.04 -12.87
N MET A 185 5.03 -11.11 -12.18
CA MET A 185 5.29 -11.06 -10.72
C MET A 185 6.57 -10.27 -10.42
N GLU A 186 7.60 -10.36 -11.26
CA GLU A 186 8.81 -9.55 -11.13
C GLU A 186 8.52 -8.05 -11.35
N ASP A 187 7.70 -7.71 -12.34
CA ASP A 187 7.26 -6.33 -12.56
C ASP A 187 6.51 -5.79 -11.34
N MET A 188 5.57 -6.59 -10.80
CA MET A 188 4.78 -6.28 -9.61
C MET A 188 5.63 -6.08 -8.35
N MET A 189 6.67 -6.90 -8.17
CA MET A 189 7.49 -6.89 -6.94
C MET A 189 8.63 -5.88 -6.98
N PHE A 190 9.20 -5.63 -8.15
CA PHE A 190 10.45 -4.87 -8.25
C PHE A 190 10.34 -3.63 -9.13
N ARG A 191 9.89 -3.78 -10.38
CA ARG A 191 9.96 -2.68 -11.37
C ARG A 191 8.91 -1.60 -11.08
N ARG A 192 7.66 -1.97 -10.82
CA ARG A 192 6.59 -1.01 -10.52
C ARG A 192 6.83 -0.26 -9.21
N PRO A 193 7.14 -0.92 -8.08
CA PRO A 193 7.44 -0.22 -6.84
C PRO A 193 8.62 0.76 -6.98
N ALA A 194 9.70 0.37 -7.67
CA ALA A 194 10.84 1.26 -7.91
C ALA A 194 10.44 2.50 -8.73
N LYS A 195 9.63 2.33 -9.78
CA LYS A 195 9.10 3.43 -10.59
C LYS A 195 8.19 4.37 -9.78
N ILE A 196 7.35 3.83 -8.91
CA ILE A 196 6.48 4.61 -8.02
C ILE A 196 7.32 5.41 -7.04
N LEU A 197 8.29 4.78 -6.38
CA LEU A 197 9.18 5.45 -5.43
C LEU A 197 9.95 6.58 -6.09
N SER A 198 10.49 6.37 -7.30
CA SER A 198 11.23 7.39 -8.04
C SER A 198 10.42 8.62 -8.43
N ARG A 199 9.08 8.49 -8.52
CA ARG A 199 8.18 9.62 -8.75
C ARG A 199 7.79 10.36 -7.47
N ARG A 200 7.84 9.67 -6.32
CA ARG A 200 7.31 10.15 -5.05
C ARG A 200 8.34 10.64 -4.08
N LEU A 201 9.52 10.06 -4.10
CA LEU A 201 10.63 10.40 -3.22
C LEU A 201 11.82 10.87 -4.03
N PRO A 202 12.55 11.91 -3.59
CA PRO A 202 13.79 12.31 -4.21
C PRO A 202 14.82 11.19 -4.17
N GLY A 203 15.37 10.83 -5.30
CA GLY A 203 16.40 9.80 -5.43
C GLY A 203 16.19 8.88 -6.62
N VAL A 204 17.18 8.06 -6.86
CA VAL A 204 17.16 7.00 -7.87
C VAL A 204 17.09 5.67 -7.13
N PHE A 205 16.07 4.86 -7.44
CA PHE A 205 15.84 3.57 -6.80
C PHE A 205 16.11 2.43 -7.77
N GLY A 206 16.69 1.37 -7.26
CA GLY A 206 17.05 0.20 -8.06
C GLY A 206 18.38 -0.39 -7.60
N PHE A 207 18.81 -1.46 -8.26
CA PHE A 207 20.05 -2.17 -7.93
C PHE A 207 21.11 -1.90 -9.02
N HIS A 208 21.64 -0.68 -9.01
CA HIS A 208 22.70 -0.24 -9.95
C HIS A 208 23.56 0.87 -9.33
N PRO A 209 24.78 1.13 -9.83
CA PRO A 209 25.62 2.22 -9.37
C PRO A 209 24.91 3.58 -9.47
N GLY A 210 25.01 4.40 -8.41
CA GLY A 210 24.34 5.70 -8.32
C GLY A 210 22.91 5.65 -7.76
N ALA A 211 22.34 4.48 -7.55
CA ALA A 211 21.07 4.36 -6.82
C ALA A 211 21.25 4.61 -5.31
N ALA A 212 20.14 4.99 -4.66
CA ALA A 212 20.10 5.00 -3.21
C ALA A 212 20.43 3.60 -2.66
N ALA A 213 21.29 3.53 -1.65
CA ALA A 213 21.67 2.26 -1.04
C ALA A 213 20.58 1.79 -0.07
N ASP A 214 19.38 1.54 -0.60
CA ASP A 214 18.25 0.93 0.10
C ASP A 214 18.31 -0.59 -0.19
N ILE A 215 18.81 -1.35 0.78
CA ILE A 215 19.17 -2.75 0.58
C ILE A 215 18.55 -3.62 1.69
N ALA A 216 17.92 -4.72 1.29
CA ALA A 216 17.54 -5.79 2.19
C ALA A 216 18.29 -7.08 1.80
N VAL A 217 19.00 -7.66 2.75
CA VAL A 217 19.66 -8.96 2.60
C VAL A 217 18.82 -9.98 3.37
N LEU A 218 18.38 -11.03 2.69
CA LEU A 218 17.62 -12.11 3.33
C LEU A 218 18.55 -13.13 3.95
N ASP A 219 18.18 -13.64 5.11
CA ASP A 219 18.84 -14.79 5.75
C ASP A 219 18.41 -16.08 5.06
N TYR A 220 18.99 -16.31 3.88
CA TYR A 220 18.65 -17.43 3.03
C TYR A 220 19.87 -18.00 2.30
N VAL A 221 20.10 -19.29 2.46
CA VAL A 221 21.13 -20.04 1.73
C VAL A 221 20.45 -20.89 0.66
N PRO A 222 20.63 -20.57 -0.63
CA PRO A 222 20.00 -21.32 -1.71
C PRO A 222 20.63 -22.70 -1.88
N LEU A 223 19.79 -23.72 -2.07
CA LEU A 223 20.24 -25.10 -2.37
C LEU A 223 20.66 -25.29 -3.83
N SER A 224 20.31 -24.35 -4.70
CA SER A 224 20.72 -24.30 -6.10
C SER A 224 21.17 -22.88 -6.47
N PRO A 225 22.02 -22.71 -7.49
CA PRO A 225 22.44 -21.37 -7.94
C PRO A 225 21.23 -20.48 -8.31
N ILE A 226 21.18 -19.26 -7.76
CA ILE A 226 20.17 -18.28 -8.14
C ILE A 226 20.51 -17.75 -9.55
N ARG A 227 19.50 -17.72 -10.40
CA ARG A 227 19.53 -17.17 -11.75
C ARG A 227 18.30 -16.32 -11.98
N GLU A 228 18.31 -15.48 -12.97
CA GLU A 228 17.13 -14.68 -13.36
C GLU A 228 15.88 -15.58 -13.54
N SER A 229 16.04 -16.72 -14.19
CA SER A 229 14.92 -17.64 -14.48
C SER A 229 14.32 -18.37 -13.25
N ASN A 230 15.00 -18.36 -12.09
CA ASN A 230 14.52 -19.05 -10.89
C ASN A 230 14.44 -18.18 -9.63
N LEU A 231 14.76 -16.89 -9.75
CA LEU A 231 14.76 -15.95 -8.61
C LEU A 231 13.42 -15.95 -7.86
N LEU A 232 12.31 -15.85 -8.58
CA LEU A 232 10.98 -15.88 -7.96
C LEU A 232 10.67 -17.22 -7.30
N GLY A 233 11.13 -18.33 -7.85
CA GLY A 233 11.02 -19.63 -7.21
C GLY A 233 11.76 -19.69 -5.86
N HIS A 234 12.95 -19.10 -5.78
CA HIS A 234 13.68 -18.96 -4.52
C HIS A 234 12.93 -18.06 -3.51
N LEU A 235 12.33 -16.96 -3.95
CA LEU A 235 11.55 -16.08 -3.07
C LEU A 235 10.25 -16.74 -2.60
N LEU A 236 9.52 -17.41 -3.49
CA LEU A 236 8.25 -18.07 -3.19
C LEU A 236 8.38 -19.29 -2.28
N PHE A 237 9.40 -20.10 -2.50
CA PHE A 237 9.50 -21.42 -1.90
C PHE A 237 10.74 -21.64 -1.04
N GLY A 238 11.82 -20.95 -1.33
CA GLY A 238 13.11 -21.09 -0.65
C GLY A 238 13.27 -20.15 0.54
N ALA A 239 13.10 -18.84 0.32
CA ALA A 239 13.25 -17.80 1.36
C ALA A 239 12.06 -17.73 2.34
N LYS A 240 11.37 -18.84 2.53
CA LYS A 240 10.17 -18.98 3.34
C LYS A 240 10.41 -18.62 4.81
N GLY A 241 9.66 -17.66 5.32
CA GLY A 241 9.81 -17.18 6.70
C GLY A 241 11.14 -16.46 6.93
N GLY A 242 11.81 -16.09 5.84
CA GLY A 242 13.11 -15.44 5.86
C GLY A 242 13.02 -14.08 6.54
N ARG A 243 13.81 -13.91 7.60
CA ARG A 243 14.03 -12.61 8.20
C ARG A 243 15.09 -11.89 7.37
N ALA A 244 15.02 -10.57 7.35
CA ALA A 244 16.14 -9.80 6.85
C ALA A 244 17.35 -10.04 7.75
N TYR A 245 18.46 -10.42 7.15
CA TYR A 245 19.77 -10.46 7.83
C TYR A 245 20.29 -9.05 8.03
N LEU A 246 20.10 -8.18 7.02
CA LEU A 246 20.47 -6.79 7.04
C LEU A 246 19.41 -5.96 6.31
N THR A 247 19.11 -4.78 6.86
CA THR A 247 18.37 -3.73 6.16
C THR A 247 19.15 -2.42 6.27
N ALA A 248 19.45 -1.83 5.13
CA ALA A 248 20.05 -0.51 5.05
C ALA A 248 19.14 0.43 4.25
N VAL A 249 19.10 1.70 4.63
CA VAL A 249 18.41 2.77 3.90
C VAL A 249 19.33 3.94 3.74
N ASN A 250 19.53 4.37 2.50
CA ASN A 250 20.50 5.41 2.15
C ASN A 250 21.93 5.11 2.68
N GLY A 251 22.32 3.82 2.64
CA GLY A 251 23.59 3.34 3.14
C GLY A 251 23.72 3.20 4.66
N ARG A 252 22.72 3.63 5.43
CA ARG A 252 22.70 3.49 6.89
C ARG A 252 22.08 2.15 7.28
N ILE A 253 22.76 1.35 8.06
CA ILE A 253 22.27 0.08 8.56
C ILE A 253 21.23 0.34 9.65
N LEU A 254 19.97 -0.05 9.39
CA LEU A 254 18.86 0.07 10.34
C LEU A 254 18.64 -1.21 11.15
N TRP A 255 18.95 -2.36 10.54
CA TRP A 255 18.78 -3.68 11.13
C TRP A 255 19.93 -4.59 10.70
N MET A 256 20.48 -5.37 11.61
CA MET A 256 21.47 -6.39 11.29
C MET A 256 21.46 -7.51 12.34
N LYS A 257 21.35 -8.76 11.90
CA LYS A 257 21.45 -9.97 12.76
C LYS A 257 20.54 -9.99 13.99
N GLY A 258 19.34 -9.42 13.91
CA GLY A 258 18.41 -9.41 15.04
C GLY A 258 18.44 -8.15 15.89
N GLU A 259 19.30 -7.19 15.56
CA GLU A 259 19.52 -5.97 16.34
C GLU A 259 19.24 -4.71 15.52
N PHE A 260 18.78 -3.66 16.19
CA PHE A 260 18.72 -2.29 15.69
C PHE A 260 19.92 -1.53 16.23
N PRO A 261 20.95 -1.17 15.43
CA PRO A 261 22.19 -0.55 15.94
C PRO A 261 21.97 0.74 16.72
N GLU A 262 20.89 1.46 16.43
CA GLU A 262 20.61 2.78 17.01
C GLU A 262 19.41 2.80 17.95
N HIS A 263 18.76 1.66 18.19
CA HIS A 263 17.55 1.59 19.01
C HIS A 263 17.61 0.43 20.01
N ASP A 264 17.36 0.73 21.27
CA ASP A 264 17.11 -0.30 22.27
C ASP A 264 15.70 -0.90 22.06
N ILE A 265 15.67 -2.06 21.42
CA ILE A 265 14.42 -2.78 21.11
C ILE A 265 13.63 -3.15 22.37
N LEU A 266 14.30 -3.40 23.49
CA LEU A 266 13.63 -3.75 24.74
C LEU A 266 12.90 -2.54 25.32
N THR A 267 13.51 -1.37 25.27
CA THR A 267 12.86 -0.12 25.67
C THR A 267 11.69 0.20 24.75
N LEU A 268 11.86 0.12 23.43
CA LEU A 268 10.76 0.34 22.47
C LEU A 268 9.57 -0.61 22.71
N ARG A 269 9.85 -1.89 22.95
CA ARG A 269 8.80 -2.89 23.27
C ARG A 269 8.06 -2.55 24.56
N ARG A 270 8.75 -2.12 25.62
CA ARG A 270 8.12 -1.69 26.89
C ARG A 270 7.22 -0.48 26.70
N GLU A 271 7.67 0.51 25.92
CA GLU A 271 6.88 1.72 25.61
C GLU A 271 5.66 1.39 24.77
N ALA A 272 5.79 0.54 23.75
CA ALA A 272 4.68 0.05 22.95
C ALA A 272 3.65 -0.69 23.82
N GLN A 273 4.10 -1.59 24.71
CA GLN A 273 3.22 -2.28 25.64
C GLN A 273 2.48 -1.32 26.62
N ARG A 274 3.17 -0.30 27.13
CA ARG A 274 2.53 0.73 27.97
C ARG A 274 1.45 1.48 27.20
N SER A 275 1.73 1.85 25.95
CA SER A 275 0.77 2.53 25.08
C SER A 275 -0.43 1.65 24.74
N ALA A 276 -0.20 0.39 24.42
CA ALA A 276 -1.26 -0.59 24.20
C ALA A 276 -2.16 -0.80 25.41
N ARG A 277 -1.59 -0.91 26.62
CA ARG A 277 -2.38 -1.00 27.86
C ARG A 277 -3.24 0.24 28.09
N LYS A 278 -2.70 1.45 27.88
CA LYS A 278 -3.48 2.70 27.99
C LYS A 278 -4.65 2.71 27.01
N LEU A 279 -4.43 2.25 25.78
CA LEU A 279 -5.48 2.14 24.78
C LEU A 279 -6.55 1.12 25.20
N ALA A 280 -6.16 -0.10 25.58
CA ALA A 280 -7.08 -1.14 26.03
C ALA A 280 -7.96 -0.67 27.20
N ASN A 281 -7.37 -0.01 28.20
CA ASN A 281 -8.14 0.53 29.35
C ASN A 281 -9.18 1.57 28.90
N ARG A 282 -8.89 2.40 27.88
CA ARG A 282 -9.88 3.35 27.34
C ARG A 282 -11.06 2.67 26.63
N PHE A 283 -10.85 1.50 26.05
CA PHE A 283 -11.93 0.72 25.44
C PHE A 283 -12.80 0.02 26.47
N GLN A 284 -12.23 -0.43 27.60
CA GLN A 284 -12.97 -1.09 28.68
C GLN A 284 -13.77 -0.10 29.55
N SER A 285 -13.42 1.19 29.53
CA SER A 285 -14.11 2.25 30.30
C SER A 285 -15.21 2.97 29.51
N ARG A 286 -15.53 2.50 28.31
CA ARG A 286 -16.66 2.92 27.48
C ARG A 286 -17.74 1.86 27.44
#